data_8c67797ab1da59229e3c84cacb2a460e
#
_entry.id   8c67797ab1da59229e3c84cacb2a460e
#
_cell.length_a   1.000
_cell.length_b   1.000
_cell.length_c   1.000
_cell.angle_alpha   90.00
_cell.angle_beta   90.00
_cell.angle_gamma   90.00
#
_symmetry.space_group_name_H-M   'P 1'
#
loop_
_entity.id
_entity.type
_entity.pdbx_description
1 polymer ?
#
loop_
_entity_poly.entity_id
_entity_poly.type
_entity_poly.pdbx_seq_one_letter_code
_entity_poly.pdbx_strand_id
1 'polypeptide(L)'
;MGDNRNPFRLLPDDEFQFHATAIYASGGMVLSGDDLTAIPPARLAMLAKLVPPTGVAARFEDDALDVGVVTLPAARMLCLFNWSDRPKPFTVALASPARLRDFWSDESLGRHDGSVTVKDVPAHGARLLVCQEP
;
A
#
# COMPACT_ATOMS: atom_id res chain seq x y z
N MET A 1 -18.21 -24.77 -11.24
CA MET A 1 -17.05 -24.30 -10.49
C MET A 1 -16.32 -23.25 -11.28
N GLY A 2 -16.02 -22.13 -10.66
CA GLY A 2 -15.27 -21.08 -11.32
C GLY A 2 -13.83 -21.48 -11.62
N ASP A 3 -13.22 -20.78 -12.54
CA ASP A 3 -11.84 -20.98 -12.87
C ASP A 3 -10.97 -20.37 -11.77
N ASN A 4 -10.22 -21.20 -11.06
CA ASN A 4 -9.39 -20.80 -9.94
C ASN A 4 -7.91 -20.70 -10.32
N ARG A 5 -7.58 -20.66 -11.60
CA ARG A 5 -6.19 -20.64 -12.03
C ARG A 5 -5.56 -19.27 -11.96
N ASN A 6 -6.37 -18.20 -12.00
CA ASN A 6 -5.87 -16.86 -11.86
C ASN A 6 -5.89 -16.45 -10.39
N PRO A 7 -4.74 -16.37 -9.69
CA PRO A 7 -4.70 -16.06 -8.28
C PRO A 7 -5.30 -14.69 -7.94
N PHE A 8 -5.21 -13.72 -8.84
CA PHE A 8 -5.77 -12.39 -8.58
C PHE A 8 -7.29 -12.39 -8.53
N ARG A 9 -7.94 -13.34 -9.16
CA ARG A 9 -9.39 -13.46 -9.09
C ARG A 9 -9.87 -14.09 -7.78
N LEU A 10 -8.98 -14.82 -7.11
CA LEU A 10 -9.30 -15.52 -5.86
C LEU A 10 -9.05 -14.68 -4.63
N LEU A 11 -8.18 -13.67 -4.74
CA LEU A 11 -7.84 -12.84 -3.58
C LEU A 11 -8.94 -11.83 -3.30
N PRO A 12 -9.38 -11.70 -2.04
CA PRO A 12 -10.18 -10.56 -1.64
C PRO A 12 -9.48 -9.24 -1.95
N ASP A 13 -10.26 -8.17 -2.07
CA ASP A 13 -9.71 -6.85 -2.41
C ASP A 13 -8.66 -6.38 -1.40
N ASP A 14 -8.86 -6.66 -0.11
CA ASP A 14 -7.90 -6.28 0.92
C ASP A 14 -6.56 -7.00 0.74
N GLU A 15 -6.59 -8.28 0.43
CA GLU A 15 -5.37 -9.04 0.18
C GLU A 15 -4.70 -8.63 -1.12
N PHE A 16 -5.49 -8.30 -2.14
CA PHE A 16 -4.94 -7.78 -3.38
C PHE A 16 -4.20 -6.46 -3.12
N GLN A 17 -4.79 -5.56 -2.35
CA GLN A 17 -4.15 -4.30 -2.00
C GLN A 17 -2.90 -4.53 -1.15
N PHE A 18 -2.91 -5.54 -0.29
CA PHE A 18 -1.72 -5.92 0.48
C PHE A 18 -0.57 -6.32 -0.46
N HIS A 19 -0.85 -7.19 -1.42
CA HIS A 19 0.16 -7.62 -2.39
C HIS A 19 0.68 -6.45 -3.23
N ALA A 20 -0.21 -5.61 -3.72
CA ALA A 20 0.18 -4.44 -4.50
C ALA A 20 1.05 -3.49 -3.68
N THR A 21 0.71 -3.28 -2.42
CA THR A 21 1.50 -2.44 -1.52
C THR A 21 2.88 -3.06 -1.27
N ALA A 22 2.96 -4.38 -1.11
CA ALA A 22 4.22 -5.08 -0.93
C ALA A 22 5.13 -4.93 -2.17
N ILE A 23 4.57 -5.02 -3.35
CA ILE A 23 5.32 -4.81 -4.60
C ILE A 23 5.85 -3.37 -4.64
N TYR A 24 5.02 -2.39 -4.30
CA TYR A 24 5.45 -1.01 -4.24
C TYR A 24 6.59 -0.83 -3.24
N ALA A 25 6.44 -1.39 -2.05
CA ALA A 25 7.44 -1.28 -0.99
C ALA A 25 8.77 -1.94 -1.34
N SER A 26 8.77 -2.91 -2.24
CA SER A 26 9.99 -3.56 -2.70
C SER A 26 10.84 -2.64 -3.58
N GLY A 27 10.23 -1.62 -4.17
CA GLY A 27 10.92 -0.73 -5.11
C GLY A 27 11.32 -1.38 -6.42
N GLY A 28 10.96 -2.65 -6.59
CA GLY A 28 11.40 -3.45 -7.72
C GLY A 28 10.51 -3.37 -8.93
N MET A 29 10.89 -4.13 -9.95
CA MET A 29 10.14 -4.18 -11.18
C MET A 29 8.84 -4.94 -10.99
N VAL A 30 7.77 -4.42 -11.59
CA VAL A 30 6.48 -5.09 -11.62
C VAL A 30 6.39 -5.93 -12.88
N LEU A 31 6.22 -7.24 -12.71
CA LEU A 31 6.02 -8.16 -13.82
C LEU A 31 4.63 -8.79 -13.68
N SER A 32 3.83 -8.67 -14.72
CA SER A 32 2.53 -9.32 -14.77
C SER A 32 2.55 -10.40 -15.84
N GLY A 33 2.36 -11.65 -15.42
CA GLY A 33 2.18 -12.76 -16.35
C GLY A 33 0.71 -13.09 -16.57
N ASP A 34 -0.19 -12.31 -16.01
CA ASP A 34 -1.62 -12.56 -16.07
C ASP A 34 -2.24 -11.99 -17.32
N ASP A 35 -3.38 -12.54 -17.68
CA ASP A 35 -4.22 -11.96 -18.72
C ASP A 35 -4.88 -10.70 -18.17
N LEU A 36 -4.40 -9.54 -18.59
CA LEU A 36 -4.88 -8.26 -18.09
C LEU A 36 -6.34 -8.01 -18.44
N THR A 37 -6.86 -8.66 -19.48
CA THR A 37 -8.28 -8.51 -19.85
C THR A 37 -9.20 -9.23 -18.88
N ALA A 38 -8.69 -10.17 -18.10
CA ALA A 38 -9.44 -10.91 -17.10
C ALA A 38 -9.41 -10.25 -15.72
N ILE A 39 -8.63 -9.19 -15.53
CA ILE A 39 -8.49 -8.51 -14.24
C ILE A 39 -9.59 -7.44 -14.12
N PRO A 40 -10.29 -7.37 -12.98
CA PRO A 40 -11.29 -6.31 -12.77
C PRO A 40 -10.66 -4.91 -12.96
N PRO A 41 -11.42 -3.96 -13.55
CA PRO A 41 -10.88 -2.62 -13.84
C PRO A 41 -10.26 -1.92 -12.63
N ALA A 42 -10.84 -2.06 -11.44
CA ALA A 42 -10.31 -1.44 -10.24
C ALA A 42 -8.92 -1.98 -9.89
N ARG A 43 -8.72 -3.29 -10.05
CA ARG A 43 -7.41 -3.92 -9.79
C ARG A 43 -6.40 -3.57 -10.87
N LEU A 44 -6.86 -3.48 -12.11
CA LEU A 44 -6.00 -3.07 -13.22
C LEU A 44 -5.50 -1.64 -13.00
N ALA A 45 -6.36 -0.74 -12.52
CA ALA A 45 -5.97 0.62 -12.19
C ALA A 45 -4.90 0.65 -11.08
N MET A 46 -5.01 -0.23 -10.09
CA MET A 46 -3.98 -0.35 -9.04
C MET A 46 -2.64 -0.81 -9.63
N LEU A 47 -2.66 -1.82 -10.50
CA LEU A 47 -1.43 -2.29 -11.14
C LEU A 47 -0.79 -1.19 -11.98
N ALA A 48 -1.59 -0.36 -12.65
CA ALA A 48 -1.07 0.75 -13.43
C ALA A 48 -0.32 1.76 -12.57
N LYS A 49 -0.73 1.96 -11.32
CA LYS A 49 -0.05 2.87 -10.40
C LYS A 49 1.33 2.36 -9.95
N LEU A 50 1.61 1.08 -10.13
CA LEU A 50 2.90 0.50 -9.78
C LEU A 50 3.98 0.77 -10.84
N VAL A 51 3.60 1.29 -12.00
CA VAL A 51 4.50 1.50 -13.14
C VAL A 51 4.67 3.00 -13.39
N PRO A 52 5.89 3.52 -13.53
CA PRO A 52 7.17 2.80 -13.38
C PRO A 52 7.50 2.53 -11.90
N PRO A 53 8.32 1.50 -11.62
CA PRO A 53 8.74 1.24 -10.25
C PRO A 53 9.61 2.38 -9.72
N THR A 54 9.58 2.59 -8.40
CA THR A 54 10.32 3.69 -7.78
C THR A 54 11.82 3.46 -7.74
N GLY A 55 12.24 2.19 -7.74
CA GLY A 55 13.65 1.84 -7.53
C GLY A 55 14.11 2.02 -6.10
N VAL A 56 13.20 2.34 -5.18
CA VAL A 56 13.52 2.60 -3.78
C VAL A 56 12.75 1.65 -2.90
N ALA A 57 13.45 0.80 -2.15
CA ALA A 57 12.80 -0.12 -1.24
C ALA A 57 12.40 0.58 0.07
N ALA A 58 11.31 0.12 0.67
CA ALA A 58 10.88 0.62 1.95
C ALA A 58 11.87 0.19 3.05
N ARG A 59 12.02 1.07 4.04
CA ARG A 59 12.77 0.75 5.26
C ARG A 59 11.80 0.45 6.37
N PHE A 60 12.03 -0.65 7.07
CA PHE A 60 11.24 -1.07 8.22
C PHE A 60 12.10 -0.96 9.47
N GLU A 61 11.52 -0.46 10.55
CA GLU A 61 12.26 -0.22 11.79
C GLU A 61 12.46 -1.49 12.60
N ASP A 62 11.62 -2.51 12.39
CA ASP A 62 11.70 -3.74 13.15
C ASP A 62 11.43 -4.96 12.26
N ASP A 63 11.59 -6.13 12.85
CA ASP A 63 11.42 -7.40 12.16
C ASP A 63 9.94 -7.77 11.92
N ALA A 64 9.02 -7.05 12.53
CA ALA A 64 7.60 -7.30 12.31
C ALA A 64 7.14 -6.89 10.92
N LEU A 65 7.87 -5.98 10.27
CA LEU A 65 7.56 -5.49 8.93
C LEU A 65 6.16 -4.89 8.81
N ASP A 66 5.71 -4.23 9.89
CA ASP A 66 4.38 -3.62 9.95
C ASP A 66 4.32 -2.26 9.27
N VAL A 67 5.33 -1.44 9.49
CA VAL A 67 5.38 -0.06 9.00
C VAL A 67 6.69 0.15 8.25
N GLY A 68 6.57 0.40 6.96
CA GLY A 68 7.72 0.70 6.11
C GLY A 68 7.64 2.11 5.56
N VAL A 69 8.78 2.71 5.25
CA VAL A 69 8.86 4.05 4.68
C VAL A 69 9.69 4.01 3.40
N VAL A 70 9.09 4.46 2.31
CA VAL A 70 9.80 4.71 1.05
C VAL A 70 10.08 6.20 0.97
N THR A 71 11.34 6.59 0.95
CA THR A 71 11.74 7.99 0.87
C THR A 71 12.01 8.35 -0.58
N LEU A 72 11.20 9.26 -1.12
CA LEU A 72 11.32 9.76 -2.49
C LEU A 72 11.67 11.26 -2.44
N PRO A 73 12.18 11.83 -3.56
CA PRO A 73 12.55 13.25 -3.58
C PRO A 73 11.40 14.21 -3.23
N ALA A 74 10.17 13.90 -3.65
CA ALA A 74 9.02 14.78 -3.47
C ALA A 74 8.08 14.38 -2.34
N ALA A 75 8.22 13.17 -1.79
CA ALA A 75 7.30 12.67 -0.79
C ALA A 75 7.88 11.46 -0.07
N ARG A 76 7.32 11.15 1.10
CA ARG A 76 7.53 9.86 1.73
C ARG A 76 6.28 9.03 1.57
N MET A 77 6.45 7.73 1.40
CA MET A 77 5.36 6.80 1.30
C MET A 77 5.36 5.92 2.53
N LEU A 78 4.23 5.90 3.24
CA LEU A 78 4.07 5.04 4.42
C LEU A 78 3.36 3.76 4.00
N CYS A 79 4.01 2.64 4.23
CA CYS A 79 3.47 1.32 3.90
C CYS A 79 3.06 0.64 5.20
N LEU A 80 1.77 0.40 5.38
CA LEU A 80 1.22 -0.21 6.59
C LEU A 80 0.71 -1.59 6.25
N PHE A 81 1.24 -2.62 6.91
CA PHE A 81 0.89 -4.00 6.63
C PHE A 81 0.29 -4.66 7.87
N ASN A 82 -0.94 -5.10 7.77
CA ASN A 82 -1.57 -5.87 8.82
C ASN A 82 -1.44 -7.37 8.52
N TRP A 83 -0.49 -8.02 9.19
CA TRP A 83 -0.23 -9.45 9.05
C TRP A 83 -1.19 -10.31 9.86
N SER A 84 -2.01 -9.69 10.71
CA SER A 84 -2.87 -10.44 11.64
C SER A 84 -4.18 -10.85 10.99
N ASP A 85 -4.90 -11.74 11.67
CA ASP A 85 -6.22 -12.21 11.25
C ASP A 85 -7.36 -11.28 11.69
N ARG A 86 -7.04 -10.13 12.25
CA ARG A 86 -8.03 -9.16 12.76
C ARG A 86 -7.71 -7.77 12.28
N PRO A 87 -8.74 -6.93 12.03
CA PRO A 87 -8.50 -5.51 11.79
C PRO A 87 -7.78 -4.88 12.97
N LYS A 88 -6.89 -3.94 12.69
CA LYS A 88 -6.21 -3.19 13.76
C LYS A 88 -5.86 -1.79 13.31
N PRO A 89 -5.73 -0.83 14.27
CA PRO A 89 -5.26 0.50 13.95
C PRO A 89 -3.74 0.54 13.86
N PHE A 90 -3.24 1.52 13.11
CA PHE A 90 -1.83 1.84 13.04
C PHE A 90 -1.63 3.30 13.42
N THR A 91 -0.69 3.57 14.32
CA THR A 91 -0.28 4.93 14.65
C THR A 91 1.19 5.10 14.27
N VAL A 92 1.45 6.09 13.44
CA VAL A 92 2.79 6.37 12.92
C VAL A 92 3.22 7.75 13.36
N ALA A 93 4.40 7.85 13.97
CA ALA A 93 4.98 9.14 14.33
C ALA A 93 5.44 9.88 13.08
N LEU A 94 5.19 11.20 13.04
CA LEU A 94 5.63 12.07 11.96
C LEU A 94 6.71 13.00 12.48
N ALA A 95 7.84 13.06 11.78
CA ALA A 95 8.94 13.94 12.15
C ALA A 95 8.58 15.42 11.97
N SER A 96 7.66 15.72 11.04
CA SER A 96 7.20 17.07 10.75
C SER A 96 5.74 17.02 10.30
N PRO A 97 5.02 18.16 10.35
CA PRO A 97 3.66 18.19 9.83
C PRO A 97 3.61 17.77 8.37
N ALA A 98 2.55 17.06 8.00
CA ALA A 98 2.42 16.55 6.65
C ALA A 98 0.96 16.46 6.22
N ARG A 99 0.75 16.54 4.92
CA ARG A 99 -0.53 16.18 4.30
C ARG A 99 -0.44 14.76 3.84
N LEU A 100 -1.48 14.00 4.12
CA LEU A 100 -1.54 12.60 3.76
C LEU A 100 -2.67 12.33 2.78
N ARG A 101 -2.42 11.37 1.91
CA ARG A 101 -3.38 10.92 0.91
C ARG A 101 -3.23 9.43 0.72
N ASP A 102 -4.34 8.73 0.56
CA ASP A 102 -4.30 7.32 0.21
C ASP A 102 -3.81 7.17 -1.23
N PHE A 103 -2.75 6.39 -1.43
CA PHE A 103 -2.14 6.25 -2.76
C PHE A 103 -3.08 5.54 -3.73
N TRP A 104 -3.81 4.53 -3.27
CA TRP A 104 -4.63 3.71 -4.15
C TRP A 104 -5.94 4.40 -4.55
N SER A 105 -6.57 5.09 -3.62
CA SER A 105 -7.87 5.75 -3.84
C SER A 105 -7.79 7.23 -4.14
N ASP A 106 -6.63 7.84 -3.90
CA ASP A 106 -6.40 9.29 -3.97
C ASP A 106 -7.22 10.09 -2.95
N GLU A 107 -7.77 9.43 -1.95
CA GLU A 107 -8.54 10.09 -0.90
C GLU A 107 -7.63 10.91 0.00
N SER A 108 -8.00 12.19 0.22
CA SER A 108 -7.27 13.06 1.13
C SER A 108 -7.54 12.65 2.57
N LEU A 109 -6.48 12.48 3.34
CA LEU A 109 -6.55 12.18 4.78
C LEU A 109 -6.26 13.41 5.63
N GLY A 110 -6.09 14.57 5.00
CA GLY A 110 -5.88 15.82 5.70
C GLY A 110 -4.45 16.05 6.15
N ARG A 111 -4.29 17.10 6.96
CA ARG A 111 -3.01 17.47 7.56
C ARG A 111 -2.89 16.85 8.95
N HIS A 112 -1.74 16.29 9.24
CA HIS A 112 -1.43 15.71 10.54
C HIS A 112 -0.10 16.26 11.06
N ASP A 113 -0.03 16.43 12.37
CA ASP A 113 1.14 16.94 13.06
C ASP A 113 1.46 16.01 14.23
N GLY A 114 2.70 15.59 14.32
CA GLY A 114 3.16 14.69 15.39
C GLY A 114 2.92 13.21 15.10
N SER A 115 1.72 12.85 14.69
CA SER A 115 1.41 11.46 14.35
C SER A 115 0.17 11.37 13.50
N VAL A 116 -0.01 10.23 12.86
CA VAL A 116 -1.23 9.88 12.13
C VAL A 116 -1.70 8.50 12.60
N THR A 117 -3.01 8.37 12.82
CA THR A 117 -3.62 7.08 13.16
C THR A 117 -4.53 6.66 12.01
N VAL A 118 -4.27 5.47 11.48
CA VAL A 118 -5.13 4.85 10.49
C VAL A 118 -5.90 3.74 11.20
N LYS A 119 -7.22 3.96 11.33
CA LYS A 119 -8.10 3.02 12.01
C LYS A 119 -8.49 1.89 11.07
N ASP A 120 -8.72 0.72 11.63
CA ASP A 120 -9.37 -0.39 10.94
C ASP A 120 -8.67 -0.83 9.66
N VAL A 121 -7.34 -1.00 9.72
CA VAL A 121 -6.65 -1.69 8.63
C VAL A 121 -7.11 -3.14 8.65
N PRO A 122 -7.75 -3.63 7.57
CA PRO A 122 -8.35 -4.97 7.58
C PRO A 122 -7.32 -6.07 7.83
N ALA A 123 -7.79 -7.20 8.32
CA ALA A 123 -6.96 -8.40 8.41
C ALA A 123 -6.36 -8.72 7.04
N HIS A 124 -5.06 -9.04 7.02
CA HIS A 124 -4.32 -9.30 5.78
C HIS A 124 -4.43 -8.17 4.76
N GLY A 125 -4.69 -6.96 5.24
CA GLY A 125 -4.80 -5.76 4.42
C GLY A 125 -3.60 -4.85 4.61
N ALA A 126 -3.52 -3.84 3.75
CA ALA A 126 -2.47 -2.84 3.81
C ALA A 126 -2.98 -1.47 3.42
N ARG A 127 -2.24 -0.44 3.83
CA ARG A 127 -2.45 0.92 3.38
C ARG A 127 -1.14 1.48 2.83
N LEU A 128 -1.26 2.29 1.82
CA LEU A 128 -0.12 3.01 1.25
C LEU A 128 -0.48 4.49 1.24
N LEU A 129 0.24 5.27 2.02
CA LEU A 129 -0.07 6.68 2.23
C LEU A 129 1.01 7.56 1.64
N VAL A 130 0.59 8.55 0.85
CA VAL A 130 1.50 9.61 0.37
C VAL A 130 1.60 10.67 1.46
N CYS A 131 2.82 10.93 1.90
CA CYS A 131 3.11 11.90 2.96
C CYS A 131 3.93 13.04 2.35
N GLN A 132 3.32 14.21 2.23
CA GLN A 132 3.92 15.40 1.61
C GLN A 132 3.94 16.56 2.57
N GLU A 133 4.82 17.52 2.33
CA GLU A 133 4.83 18.77 3.09
C GLU A 133 3.51 19.52 2.90
N PRO A 134 3.02 20.17 3.96
CA PRO A 134 1.75 20.89 3.89
C PRO A 134 1.77 22.04 2.87
#